data_a465d630c30e6fb1eaad4a95bf101d0c
#
_entry.id   a465d630c30e6fb1eaad4a95bf101d0c
#
_cell.length_a   1.000
_cell.length_b   1.000
_cell.length_c   1.000
_cell.angle_alpha   90.00
_cell.angle_beta   90.00
_cell.angle_gamma   90.00
#
_symmetry.space_group_name_H-M   'P 1'
#
loop_
_entity.id
_entity.type
_entity.pdbx_description
1 polymer ?
#
loop_
_entity_poly.entity_id
_entity_poly.type
_entity_poly.pdbx_seq_one_letter_code
_entity_poly.pdbx_strand_id
1 'polypeptide(L)'
;MEEVETAKDSRLAREFVVALPIELSREEQIELLQEFIQEQFVSDGMCADAAIHDTDGHNPHAHILLTVRPLDEQRRWQYKTEKEYLCVRNGEEKGFTAAEFKSAQNEGWEKQYPYKIGKKKVYMTPSAAEVQGLVRADKHPKSTRYGRQNPIAERWNSEEQLVEWRKAWADVTNLYLERAGRAERIDHRSNAARGLDEIPTIHEGVAAQALERKGIISDRCEINRQIRADNALLRELKAEIKKLAALVVRTVPAIAEGLEKLRSRVLIFCYQLSHIRSGKSHIQKSLSVWKPELERYTGLVQQIKEKSKESKALVAEKKELPIYHVKRHKALTVRIAELIEDLEELRSEKALLLQKFEYAEDAGAEAFRKDIAIMESGLKRLEAQEQKYAAELDKVLAEYAELKAQAVDLDPVELHDARQAIRPEKELNAVEQLQRAYGDKYRPLAMLDSKRKASGLLHEYADEQAVQKLKRAQQQKIQSEHTPPPIKEKTNRL
;
A
#
# COMPACT_ATOMS: atom_id res chain seq x y z
N MET A 1 -18.07 2.96 26.50
CA MET A 1 -16.60 2.76 26.33
C MET A 1 -15.79 3.84 27.02
N GLU A 2 -16.14 5.11 26.92
CA GLU A 2 -15.40 6.23 27.57
C GLU A 2 -15.26 6.05 29.10
N GLU A 3 -16.30 5.57 29.76
CA GLU A 3 -16.26 5.32 31.22
C GLU A 3 -15.31 4.17 31.61
N VAL A 4 -15.03 3.25 30.70
CA VAL A 4 -14.18 2.07 30.96
C VAL A 4 -12.74 2.28 30.51
N GLU A 5 -12.53 3.07 29.44
CA GLU A 5 -11.21 3.40 28.91
C GLU A 5 -10.68 4.70 29.55
N THR A 6 -10.08 4.58 30.72
CA THR A 6 -9.65 5.74 31.52
C THR A 6 -8.28 6.30 31.16
N ALA A 7 -7.46 5.59 30.37
CA ALA A 7 -6.14 6.08 29.96
C ALA A 7 -6.26 7.14 28.86
N LYS A 8 -5.45 8.21 28.96
CA LYS A 8 -5.51 9.38 28.08
C LYS A 8 -5.43 9.04 26.58
N ASP A 9 -4.65 8.01 26.23
CA ASP A 9 -4.40 7.61 24.85
C ASP A 9 -5.10 6.28 24.50
N SER A 10 -6.17 5.92 25.24
CA SER A 10 -6.94 4.71 24.99
C SER A 10 -7.71 4.82 23.69
N ARG A 11 -7.62 3.77 22.85
CA ARG A 11 -8.53 3.61 21.73
C ARG A 11 -9.91 3.24 22.27
N LEU A 12 -10.92 4.06 21.94
CA LEU A 12 -12.30 3.88 22.42
C LEU A 12 -13.11 2.96 21.49
N ALA A 13 -12.84 3.05 20.19
CA ALA A 13 -13.53 2.31 19.14
C ALA A 13 -12.59 1.99 17.99
N ARG A 14 -13.04 1.12 17.10
CA ARG A 14 -12.46 0.90 15.77
C ARG A 14 -13.54 1.12 14.72
N GLU A 15 -13.13 1.54 13.56
CA GLU A 15 -14.01 1.76 12.43
C GLU A 15 -13.69 0.78 11.31
N PHE A 16 -14.73 0.21 10.72
CA PHE A 16 -14.70 -0.50 9.47
C PHE A 16 -15.48 0.28 8.43
N VAL A 17 -14.91 0.47 7.27
CA VAL A 17 -15.60 1.06 6.13
C VAL A 17 -15.71 -0.01 5.05
N VAL A 18 -16.95 -0.35 4.68
CA VAL A 18 -17.25 -1.36 3.66
C VAL A 18 -18.00 -0.73 2.50
N ALA A 19 -17.57 -1.00 1.27
CA ALA A 19 -18.31 -0.61 0.08
C ALA A 19 -19.52 -1.51 -0.08
N LEU A 20 -20.67 -0.92 -0.41
CA LEU A 20 -21.92 -1.64 -0.70
C LEU A 20 -22.10 -1.77 -2.21
N PRO A 21 -22.55 -2.94 -2.72
CA PRO A 21 -22.82 -3.12 -4.14
C PRO A 21 -23.95 -2.20 -4.61
N ILE A 22 -23.71 -1.45 -5.68
CA ILE A 22 -24.73 -0.60 -6.31
C ILE A 22 -25.79 -1.43 -7.06
N GLU A 23 -25.47 -2.69 -7.30
CA GLU A 23 -26.34 -3.66 -7.98
C GLU A 23 -27.46 -4.18 -7.09
N LEU A 24 -27.33 -3.99 -5.76
CA LEU A 24 -28.36 -4.36 -4.78
C LEU A 24 -29.27 -3.18 -4.47
N SER A 25 -30.54 -3.47 -4.16
CA SER A 25 -31.48 -2.48 -3.63
C SER A 25 -31.03 -1.98 -2.25
N ARG A 26 -31.61 -0.89 -1.81
CA ARG A 26 -31.29 -0.34 -0.49
C ARG A 26 -31.63 -1.27 0.65
N GLU A 27 -32.74 -1.97 0.54
CA GLU A 27 -33.19 -2.96 1.48
C GLU A 27 -32.21 -4.13 1.56
N GLU A 28 -31.80 -4.68 0.42
CA GLU A 28 -30.79 -5.74 0.34
C GLU A 28 -29.43 -5.32 0.89
N GLN A 29 -29.02 -4.07 0.66
CA GLN A 29 -27.80 -3.51 1.24
C GLN A 29 -27.85 -3.44 2.76
N ILE A 30 -29.01 -3.08 3.33
CA ILE A 30 -29.22 -3.05 4.77
C ILE A 30 -29.19 -4.46 5.35
N GLU A 31 -29.88 -5.41 4.75
CA GLU A 31 -29.89 -6.81 5.18
C GLU A 31 -28.50 -7.44 5.13
N LEU A 32 -27.78 -7.24 4.02
CA LEU A 32 -26.38 -7.67 3.87
C LEU A 32 -25.49 -7.12 4.99
N LEU A 33 -25.61 -5.83 5.27
CA LEU A 33 -24.82 -5.18 6.30
C LEU A 33 -25.15 -5.69 7.68
N GLN A 34 -26.43 -5.90 7.99
CA GLN A 34 -26.89 -6.42 9.27
C GLN A 34 -26.43 -7.88 9.49
N GLU A 35 -26.55 -8.73 8.47
CA GLU A 35 -26.08 -10.12 8.55
C GLU A 35 -24.57 -10.17 8.80
N PHE A 36 -23.78 -9.40 8.05
CA PHE A 36 -22.34 -9.33 8.24
C PHE A 36 -21.95 -8.84 9.65
N ILE A 37 -22.57 -7.76 10.13
CA ILE A 37 -22.31 -7.22 11.47
C ILE A 37 -22.66 -8.22 12.54
N GLN A 38 -23.82 -8.85 12.43
CA GLN A 38 -24.30 -9.81 13.40
C GLN A 38 -23.39 -11.03 13.49
N GLU A 39 -22.99 -11.59 12.34
CA GLU A 39 -22.18 -12.80 12.30
C GLU A 39 -20.70 -12.56 12.67
N GLN A 40 -20.12 -11.46 12.20
CA GLN A 40 -18.68 -11.27 12.34
C GLN A 40 -18.27 -10.47 13.57
N PHE A 41 -19.14 -9.64 14.11
CA PHE A 41 -18.78 -8.74 15.19
C PHE A 41 -19.64 -8.95 16.45
N VAL A 42 -20.97 -8.94 16.31
CA VAL A 42 -21.86 -9.00 17.47
C VAL A 42 -21.84 -10.39 18.10
N SER A 43 -21.84 -11.46 17.30
CA SER A 43 -21.73 -12.84 17.78
C SER A 43 -20.42 -13.10 18.54
N ASP A 44 -19.38 -12.33 18.24
CA ASP A 44 -18.05 -12.42 18.87
C ASP A 44 -17.89 -11.46 20.07
N GLY A 45 -18.98 -10.80 20.48
CA GLY A 45 -19.05 -9.95 21.68
C GLY A 45 -18.71 -8.47 21.45
N MET A 46 -18.66 -7.99 20.21
CA MET A 46 -18.57 -6.55 19.95
C MET A 46 -19.95 -5.88 20.01
N CYS A 47 -20.00 -4.63 20.44
CA CYS A 47 -21.09 -3.75 20.08
C CYS A 47 -20.76 -3.05 18.77
N ALA A 48 -21.75 -2.94 17.92
CA ALA A 48 -21.62 -2.28 16.61
C ALA A 48 -22.68 -1.16 16.48
N ASP A 49 -22.26 -0.05 15.89
CA ASP A 49 -23.13 1.00 15.39
C ASP A 49 -22.73 1.26 13.93
N ALA A 50 -23.71 1.32 13.03
CA ALA A 50 -23.45 1.42 11.60
C ALA A 50 -24.28 2.51 10.95
N ALA A 51 -23.63 3.31 10.11
CA ALA A 51 -24.27 4.32 9.28
C ALA A 51 -23.92 4.08 7.80
N ILE A 52 -24.94 4.08 6.95
CA ILE A 52 -24.78 3.97 5.52
C ILE A 52 -24.78 5.37 4.91
N HIS A 53 -23.72 5.65 4.19
CA HIS A 53 -23.56 6.87 3.41
C HIS A 53 -23.81 6.56 1.94
N ASP A 54 -24.74 7.25 1.36
CA ASP A 54 -25.02 7.21 -0.07
C ASP A 54 -24.81 8.58 -0.65
N THR A 55 -23.62 8.83 -1.09
CA THR A 55 -23.27 10.06 -1.76
C THR A 55 -23.74 9.97 -3.21
N ASP A 56 -24.97 10.36 -3.45
CA ASP A 56 -25.59 10.47 -4.79
C ASP A 56 -25.65 9.15 -5.57
N GLY A 57 -25.65 8.00 -4.88
CA GLY A 57 -25.71 6.67 -5.47
C GLY A 57 -24.46 6.22 -6.23
N HIS A 58 -23.38 6.98 -6.15
CA HIS A 58 -22.13 6.66 -6.88
C HIS A 58 -21.14 5.83 -6.08
N ASN A 59 -21.22 5.87 -4.75
CA ASN A 59 -20.31 5.14 -3.88
C ASN A 59 -20.99 4.78 -2.54
N PRO A 60 -22.03 3.96 -2.57
CA PRO A 60 -22.69 3.54 -1.33
C PRO A 60 -21.69 2.77 -0.46
N HIS A 61 -21.55 3.18 0.78
CA HIS A 61 -20.65 2.56 1.74
C HIS A 61 -21.19 2.70 3.15
N ALA A 62 -20.78 1.79 4.02
CA ALA A 62 -21.16 1.82 5.42
C ALA A 62 -19.93 2.04 6.31
N HIS A 63 -20.10 2.93 7.29
CA HIS A 63 -19.20 3.07 8.41
C HIS A 63 -19.73 2.23 9.57
N ILE A 64 -18.93 1.30 10.06
CA ILE A 64 -19.26 0.41 11.16
C ILE A 64 -18.33 0.74 12.32
N LEU A 65 -18.87 1.32 13.36
CA LEU A 65 -18.14 1.64 14.58
C LEU A 65 -18.25 0.47 15.55
N LEU A 66 -17.12 -0.08 15.97
CA LEU A 66 -17.03 -1.29 16.78
C LEU A 66 -16.30 -1.00 18.08
N THR A 67 -16.70 -1.69 19.14
CA THR A 67 -16.01 -1.64 20.43
C THR A 67 -14.66 -2.35 20.38
N VAL A 68 -13.75 -1.97 21.27
CA VAL A 68 -12.39 -2.56 21.38
C VAL A 68 -12.27 -3.55 22.54
N ARG A 69 -13.36 -3.72 23.33
CA ARG A 69 -13.50 -4.71 24.39
C ARG A 69 -14.66 -5.63 24.08
N PRO A 70 -14.54 -6.93 24.31
CA PRO A 70 -15.68 -7.83 24.20
C PRO A 70 -16.62 -7.69 25.39
N LEU A 71 -17.88 -7.99 25.16
CA LEU A 71 -18.87 -8.27 26.20
C LEU A 71 -18.81 -9.76 26.57
N ASP A 72 -19.10 -10.04 27.85
CA ASP A 72 -19.39 -11.41 28.28
C ASP A 72 -20.87 -11.78 28.03
N GLU A 73 -21.24 -13.03 28.27
CA GLU A 73 -22.62 -13.52 28.11
C GLU A 73 -23.64 -12.76 28.96
N GLN A 74 -23.18 -12.13 30.04
CA GLN A 74 -24.01 -11.31 30.93
C GLN A 74 -24.02 -9.83 30.49
N ARG A 75 -23.49 -9.51 29.29
CA ARG A 75 -23.38 -8.15 28.71
C ARG A 75 -22.54 -7.19 29.55
N ARG A 76 -21.48 -7.68 30.23
CA ARG A 76 -20.52 -6.84 30.96
C ARG A 76 -19.23 -6.76 30.18
N TRP A 77 -18.60 -5.61 30.27
CA TRP A 77 -17.30 -5.40 29.63
C TRP A 77 -16.22 -6.31 30.22
N GLN A 78 -15.59 -7.09 29.36
CA GLN A 78 -14.40 -7.84 29.74
C GLN A 78 -13.18 -6.91 29.80
N TYR A 79 -12.12 -7.36 30.45
CA TYR A 79 -10.86 -6.63 30.48
C TYR A 79 -10.22 -6.63 29.08
N LYS A 80 -9.49 -5.54 28.76
CA LYS A 80 -8.65 -5.44 27.56
C LYS A 80 -7.28 -6.06 27.82
N THR A 81 -6.73 -5.74 28.98
CA THR A 81 -5.49 -6.32 29.50
C THR A 81 -5.66 -6.64 30.97
N GLU A 82 -5.27 -7.83 31.39
CA GLU A 82 -5.26 -8.23 32.79
C GLU A 82 -3.86 -8.10 33.37
N LYS A 83 -3.78 -7.54 34.59
CA LYS A 83 -2.50 -7.35 35.28
C LYS A 83 -1.88 -8.68 35.61
N GLU A 84 -0.63 -8.92 35.19
CA GLU A 84 0.16 -10.07 35.57
C GLU A 84 1.21 -9.69 36.60
N TYR A 85 1.33 -10.50 37.63
CA TYR A 85 2.40 -10.42 38.60
C TYR A 85 3.57 -11.29 38.16
N LEU A 86 4.78 -10.72 38.15
CA LEU A 86 6.00 -11.47 37.85
C LEU A 86 6.41 -12.25 39.11
N CYS A 87 6.22 -13.56 39.04
CA CYS A 87 6.53 -14.48 40.14
C CYS A 87 7.76 -15.29 39.80
N VAL A 88 8.46 -15.76 40.83
CA VAL A 88 9.69 -16.56 40.67
C VAL A 88 9.54 -17.88 41.41
N ARG A 89 10.02 -18.98 40.80
CA ARG A 89 10.20 -20.31 41.39
C ARG A 89 11.48 -20.91 40.84
N ASN A 90 12.37 -21.35 41.70
CA ASN A 90 13.66 -22.00 41.33
C ASN A 90 14.52 -21.19 40.32
N GLY A 91 14.47 -19.86 40.38
CA GLY A 91 15.20 -18.99 39.47
C GLY A 91 14.49 -18.68 38.14
N GLU A 92 13.37 -19.31 37.85
CA GLU A 92 12.53 -19.01 36.69
C GLU A 92 11.53 -17.90 37.03
N GLU A 93 11.41 -16.87 36.17
CA GLU A 93 10.42 -15.81 36.29
C GLU A 93 9.28 -16.04 35.30
N LYS A 94 8.00 -16.01 35.80
CA LYS A 94 6.81 -16.19 34.99
C LYS A 94 5.71 -15.22 35.45
N GLY A 95 4.90 -14.74 34.48
CA GLY A 95 3.74 -13.87 34.73
C GLY A 95 2.50 -14.71 35.06
N PHE A 96 1.75 -14.28 36.09
CA PHE A 96 0.47 -14.88 36.48
C PHE A 96 -0.55 -13.79 36.74
N THR A 97 -1.77 -13.96 36.29
CA THR A 97 -2.91 -13.14 36.68
C THR A 97 -3.23 -13.33 38.17
N ALA A 98 -4.08 -12.49 38.72
CA ALA A 98 -4.49 -12.62 40.14
C ALA A 98 -5.21 -13.95 40.41
N ALA A 99 -5.99 -14.47 39.46
CA ALA A 99 -6.70 -15.72 39.54
C ALA A 99 -5.71 -16.91 39.47
N GLU A 100 -4.85 -16.93 38.47
CA GLU A 100 -3.85 -17.99 38.24
C GLU A 100 -2.85 -18.08 39.41
N PHE A 101 -2.48 -16.94 39.99
CA PHE A 101 -1.54 -16.93 41.11
C PHE A 101 -2.02 -17.71 42.34
N LYS A 102 -3.34 -17.80 42.57
CA LYS A 102 -3.88 -18.61 43.68
C LYS A 102 -3.49 -20.09 43.56
N SER A 103 -3.48 -20.63 42.35
CA SER A 103 -3.05 -22.01 42.10
C SER A 103 -1.53 -22.11 42.08
N ALA A 104 -0.86 -21.18 41.39
CA ALA A 104 0.60 -21.13 41.27
C ALA A 104 1.30 -20.99 42.65
N GLN A 105 0.69 -20.31 43.59
CA GLN A 105 1.22 -20.17 44.95
C GLN A 105 1.34 -21.55 45.65
N ASN A 106 0.38 -22.45 45.42
CA ASN A 106 0.40 -23.82 45.97
C ASN A 106 1.53 -24.66 45.31
N GLU A 107 1.96 -24.26 44.12
CA GLU A 107 3.08 -24.89 43.41
C GLU A 107 4.43 -24.30 43.80
N GLY A 108 4.49 -23.32 44.72
CA GLY A 108 5.70 -22.69 45.19
C GLY A 108 6.15 -21.45 44.40
N TRP A 109 5.27 -20.85 43.56
CA TRP A 109 5.57 -19.57 42.93
C TRP A 109 5.36 -18.42 43.90
N GLU A 110 6.32 -17.50 43.98
CA GLU A 110 6.30 -16.33 44.84
C GLU A 110 6.29 -15.03 44.05
N LYS A 111 5.45 -14.06 44.47
CA LYS A 111 5.48 -12.70 43.91
C LYS A 111 6.78 -11.99 44.32
N GLN A 112 7.34 -11.23 43.40
CA GLN A 112 8.47 -10.37 43.67
C GLN A 112 7.98 -9.02 44.21
N TYR A 113 8.65 -8.50 45.22
CA TYR A 113 8.40 -7.17 45.78
C TYR A 113 9.69 -6.34 45.79
N PRO A 114 9.58 -4.99 45.76
CA PRO A 114 10.76 -4.14 45.87
C PRO A 114 11.28 -4.10 47.29
N TYR A 115 12.58 -4.33 47.48
CA TYR A 115 13.30 -4.19 48.72
C TYR A 115 14.43 -3.17 48.57
N LYS A 116 14.83 -2.51 49.64
CA LYS A 116 15.96 -1.54 49.64
C LYS A 116 17.25 -2.25 49.98
N ILE A 117 18.24 -2.17 49.09
CA ILE A 117 19.62 -2.55 49.33
C ILE A 117 20.48 -1.30 49.17
N GLY A 118 20.83 -0.66 50.28
CA GLY A 118 21.46 0.68 50.28
C GLY A 118 20.56 1.72 49.62
N LYS A 119 21.04 2.38 48.56
CA LYS A 119 20.27 3.39 47.81
C LYS A 119 19.46 2.80 46.64
N LYS A 120 19.58 1.50 46.33
CA LYS A 120 18.91 0.85 45.18
C LYS A 120 17.66 0.10 45.61
N LYS A 121 16.62 0.09 44.76
CA LYS A 121 15.47 -0.81 44.87
C LYS A 121 15.73 -2.05 44.00
N VAL A 122 15.64 -3.23 44.62
CA VAL A 122 15.80 -4.53 43.95
C VAL A 122 14.51 -5.33 44.15
N TYR A 123 14.05 -5.99 43.10
CA TYR A 123 12.90 -6.90 43.17
C TYR A 123 13.38 -8.28 43.53
N MET A 124 12.77 -8.89 44.55
CA MET A 124 13.03 -10.28 44.98
C MET A 124 11.79 -10.87 45.66
N THR A 125 11.80 -12.19 45.83
CA THR A 125 10.74 -12.89 46.53
C THR A 125 10.78 -12.63 48.05
N PRO A 126 9.66 -12.72 48.79
CA PRO A 126 9.64 -12.61 50.23
C PRO A 126 10.60 -13.55 50.92
N SER A 127 10.64 -14.84 50.54
CA SER A 127 11.56 -15.84 51.10
C SER A 127 13.04 -15.44 50.91
N ALA A 128 13.43 -14.95 49.72
CA ALA A 128 14.79 -14.48 49.49
C ALA A 128 15.15 -13.23 50.26
N ALA A 129 14.18 -12.34 50.51
CA ALA A 129 14.39 -11.12 51.26
C ALA A 129 14.48 -11.39 52.80
N GLU A 130 13.74 -12.37 53.30
CA GLU A 130 13.77 -12.81 54.69
C GLU A 130 15.15 -13.35 55.08
N VAL A 131 15.74 -14.20 54.21
CA VAL A 131 17.11 -14.71 54.37
C VAL A 131 18.14 -13.59 54.49
N GLN A 132 17.90 -12.45 53.82
CA GLN A 132 18.79 -11.30 53.82
C GLN A 132 18.42 -10.21 54.85
N GLY A 133 17.37 -10.43 55.64
CA GLY A 133 16.88 -9.47 56.65
C GLY A 133 16.41 -8.12 56.07
N LEU A 134 15.91 -8.11 54.83
CA LEU A 134 15.55 -6.90 54.12
C LEU A 134 14.09 -6.46 54.38
N VAL A 135 13.87 -5.16 54.47
CA VAL A 135 12.54 -4.57 54.67
C VAL A 135 11.94 -4.20 53.31
N ARG A 136 10.67 -4.59 53.10
CA ARG A 136 9.93 -4.26 51.88
C ARG A 136 9.80 -2.75 51.70
N ALA A 137 10.14 -2.26 50.49
CA ALA A 137 10.10 -0.84 50.17
C ALA A 137 8.72 -0.38 49.65
N ASP A 138 7.89 -1.31 49.11
CA ASP A 138 6.56 -1.01 48.56
C ASP A 138 5.68 -2.22 48.73
N LYS A 139 4.37 -1.99 48.92
CA LYS A 139 3.36 -3.05 49.05
C LYS A 139 2.98 -3.70 47.72
N HIS A 140 3.29 -3.03 46.58
CA HIS A 140 2.92 -3.47 45.24
C HIS A 140 3.95 -4.46 44.69
N PRO A 141 3.52 -5.65 44.23
CA PRO A 141 4.42 -6.60 43.62
C PRO A 141 4.86 -6.15 42.23
N LYS A 142 5.98 -6.69 41.77
CA LYS A 142 6.46 -6.56 40.40
C LYS A 142 5.40 -7.10 39.44
N SER A 143 5.10 -6.34 38.42
CA SER A 143 4.09 -6.72 37.41
C SER A 143 4.60 -6.40 36.03
N THR A 144 4.03 -7.05 35.02
CA THR A 144 4.26 -6.71 33.62
C THR A 144 3.79 -5.27 33.35
N ARG A 145 4.49 -4.59 32.46
CA ARG A 145 4.21 -3.18 32.14
C ARG A 145 2.83 -3.00 31.50
N TYR A 146 2.44 -3.93 30.64
CA TYR A 146 1.22 -3.83 29.83
C TYR A 146 0.15 -4.85 30.22
N GLY A 147 0.47 -5.82 31.10
CA GLY A 147 -0.39 -6.94 31.43
C GLY A 147 -0.49 -7.98 30.30
N ARG A 148 -1.33 -9.00 30.53
CA ARG A 148 -1.71 -9.98 29.50
C ARG A 148 -2.90 -9.43 28.72
N GLN A 149 -2.84 -9.50 27.41
CA GLN A 149 -3.99 -9.11 26.58
C GLN A 149 -5.12 -10.11 26.71
N ASN A 150 -6.37 -9.64 26.59
CA ASN A 150 -7.51 -10.53 26.45
C ASN A 150 -7.39 -11.27 25.10
N PRO A 151 -7.46 -12.61 25.07
CA PRO A 151 -7.26 -13.39 23.85
C PRO A 151 -8.22 -13.02 22.72
N ILE A 152 -9.47 -12.64 23.05
CA ILE A 152 -10.45 -12.18 22.06
C ILE A 152 -10.01 -10.84 21.47
N ALA A 153 -9.63 -9.88 22.33
CA ALA A 153 -9.16 -8.57 21.88
C ALA A 153 -7.81 -8.65 21.11
N GLU A 154 -6.94 -9.59 21.46
CA GLU A 154 -5.69 -9.87 20.76
C GLU A 154 -5.97 -10.42 19.35
N ARG A 155 -6.84 -11.41 19.22
CA ARG A 155 -7.29 -11.95 17.94
C ARG A 155 -7.88 -10.85 17.06
N TRP A 156 -8.75 -9.98 17.60
CA TRP A 156 -9.33 -8.87 16.83
C TRP A 156 -8.30 -7.87 16.30
N ASN A 157 -7.10 -7.85 16.84
CA ASN A 157 -6.01 -6.97 16.39
C ASN A 157 -5.01 -7.69 15.47
N SER A 158 -5.21 -8.98 15.21
CA SER A 158 -4.32 -9.75 14.33
C SER A 158 -4.56 -9.45 12.85
N GLU A 159 -3.54 -9.65 12.03
CA GLU A 159 -3.64 -9.52 10.57
C GLU A 159 -4.50 -10.63 9.97
N GLU A 160 -4.43 -11.83 10.55
CA GLU A 160 -5.22 -12.99 10.16
C GLU A 160 -6.72 -12.69 10.29
N GLN A 161 -7.14 -12.14 11.43
CA GLN A 161 -8.55 -11.78 11.64
C GLN A 161 -9.02 -10.71 10.65
N LEU A 162 -8.16 -9.76 10.28
CA LEU A 162 -8.51 -8.79 9.25
C LEU A 162 -8.74 -9.45 7.88
N VAL A 163 -7.94 -10.45 7.53
CA VAL A 163 -8.10 -11.22 6.28
C VAL A 163 -9.39 -12.04 6.33
N GLU A 164 -9.71 -12.67 7.47
CA GLU A 164 -10.96 -13.41 7.67
C GLU A 164 -12.18 -12.51 7.51
N TRP A 165 -12.20 -11.32 8.13
CA TRP A 165 -13.31 -10.37 7.97
C TRP A 165 -13.47 -9.88 6.53
N ARG A 166 -12.35 -9.64 5.81
CA ARG A 166 -12.40 -9.28 4.38
C ARG A 166 -12.96 -10.41 3.53
N LYS A 167 -12.59 -11.65 3.85
CA LYS A 167 -13.12 -12.82 3.16
C LYS A 167 -14.62 -12.99 3.44
N ALA A 168 -15.02 -12.93 4.70
CA ALA A 168 -16.42 -13.02 5.10
C ALA A 168 -17.29 -11.94 4.42
N TRP A 169 -16.78 -10.69 4.34
CA TRP A 169 -17.47 -9.63 3.60
C TRP A 169 -17.63 -9.97 2.11
N ALA A 170 -16.61 -10.51 1.47
CA ALA A 170 -16.71 -10.92 0.07
C ALA A 170 -17.68 -12.08 -0.12
N ASP A 171 -17.65 -13.06 0.76
CA ASP A 171 -18.49 -14.25 0.68
C ASP A 171 -19.99 -13.90 0.85
N VAL A 172 -20.33 -13.12 1.88
CA VAL A 172 -21.71 -12.71 2.12
C VAL A 172 -22.21 -11.76 1.02
N THR A 173 -21.38 -10.84 0.56
CA THR A 173 -21.72 -9.94 -0.56
C THR A 173 -22.03 -10.73 -1.83
N ASN A 174 -21.20 -11.70 -2.16
CA ASN A 174 -21.41 -12.55 -3.34
C ASN A 174 -22.67 -13.40 -3.23
N LEU A 175 -23.02 -13.83 -2.03
CA LEU A 175 -24.29 -14.55 -1.78
C LEU A 175 -25.50 -13.66 -2.08
N TYR A 176 -25.48 -12.40 -1.62
CA TYR A 176 -26.57 -11.44 -1.90
C TYR A 176 -26.65 -11.08 -3.40
N LEU A 177 -25.52 -10.86 -4.05
CA LEU A 177 -25.47 -10.63 -5.51
C LEU A 177 -26.04 -11.82 -6.28
N GLU A 178 -25.73 -13.05 -5.86
CA GLU A 178 -26.29 -14.27 -6.46
C GLU A 178 -27.80 -14.38 -6.25
N ARG A 179 -28.29 -14.15 -5.04
CA ARG A 179 -29.73 -14.12 -4.71
C ARG A 179 -30.49 -13.09 -5.53
N ALA A 180 -29.86 -11.91 -5.77
CA ALA A 180 -30.41 -10.86 -6.62
C ALA A 180 -30.25 -11.13 -8.13
N GLY A 181 -29.70 -12.27 -8.54
CA GLY A 181 -29.46 -12.62 -9.95
C GLY A 181 -28.41 -11.78 -10.65
N ARG A 182 -27.49 -11.19 -9.90
CA ARG A 182 -26.41 -10.36 -10.45
C ARG A 182 -25.21 -11.22 -10.81
N ALA A 183 -24.52 -10.84 -11.90
CA ALA A 183 -23.32 -11.54 -12.36
C ALA A 183 -22.03 -11.04 -11.69
N GLU A 184 -22.07 -9.84 -11.12
CA GLU A 184 -20.95 -9.20 -10.46
C GLU A 184 -20.50 -9.99 -9.23
N ARG A 185 -19.21 -10.05 -9.00
CA ARG A 185 -18.61 -10.72 -7.83
C ARG A 185 -17.43 -9.91 -7.32
N ILE A 186 -17.27 -9.88 -6.01
CA ILE A 186 -16.11 -9.28 -5.35
C ILE A 186 -15.15 -10.35 -4.82
N ASP A 187 -13.88 -10.00 -4.70
CA ASP A 187 -12.83 -10.86 -4.15
C ASP A 187 -11.96 -10.06 -3.19
N HIS A 188 -11.79 -10.57 -1.98
CA HIS A 188 -11.01 -9.93 -0.92
C HIS A 188 -9.51 -9.91 -1.18
N ARG A 189 -9.02 -10.78 -2.07
CA ARG A 189 -7.60 -10.92 -2.38
C ARG A 189 -7.11 -9.81 -3.29
N SER A 190 -5.83 -9.48 -3.20
CA SER A 190 -5.19 -8.56 -4.13
C SER A 190 -5.18 -9.13 -5.56
N ASN A 191 -5.10 -8.25 -6.57
CA ASN A 191 -4.97 -8.67 -7.97
C ASN A 191 -3.79 -9.64 -8.16
N ALA A 192 -2.65 -9.40 -7.50
CA ALA A 192 -1.50 -10.29 -7.55
C ALA A 192 -1.80 -11.68 -6.98
N ALA A 193 -2.50 -11.77 -5.83
CA ALA A 193 -2.90 -13.05 -5.23
C ALA A 193 -3.94 -13.81 -6.08
N ARG A 194 -4.71 -13.08 -6.90
CA ARG A 194 -5.66 -13.63 -7.87
C ARG A 194 -5.00 -14.05 -9.19
N GLY A 195 -3.70 -13.79 -9.36
CA GLY A 195 -3.00 -13.99 -10.63
C GLY A 195 -3.44 -13.01 -11.73
N LEU A 196 -4.05 -11.90 -11.36
CA LEU A 196 -4.44 -10.85 -12.28
C LEU A 196 -3.29 -9.87 -12.48
N ASP A 197 -3.05 -9.55 -13.72
CA ASP A 197 -1.98 -8.62 -14.10
C ASP A 197 -2.37 -7.15 -13.97
N GLU A 198 -3.59 -6.86 -13.59
CA GLU A 198 -4.07 -5.49 -13.42
C GLU A 198 -3.49 -4.83 -12.18
N ILE A 199 -3.10 -3.58 -12.33
CA ILE A 199 -2.57 -2.77 -11.23
C ILE A 199 -3.72 -2.13 -10.48
N PRO A 200 -3.77 -2.23 -9.15
CA PRO A 200 -4.80 -1.58 -8.36
C PRO A 200 -4.64 -0.05 -8.35
N THR A 201 -5.76 0.67 -8.36
CA THR A 201 -5.78 2.12 -8.17
C THR A 201 -5.31 2.51 -6.77
N ILE A 202 -4.90 3.76 -6.58
CA ILE A 202 -4.57 4.33 -5.27
C ILE A 202 -5.79 5.05 -4.68
N HIS A 203 -5.79 5.23 -3.36
CA HIS A 203 -6.83 6.03 -2.70
C HIS A 203 -6.70 7.51 -3.09
N GLU A 204 -7.74 8.09 -3.68
CA GLU A 204 -7.76 9.49 -4.12
C GLU A 204 -7.87 10.45 -2.91
N GLY A 205 -8.76 10.16 -2.00
CA GLY A 205 -9.06 11.01 -0.85
C GLY A 205 -9.99 12.18 -1.17
N VAL A 206 -10.63 12.73 -0.14
CA VAL A 206 -11.64 13.78 -0.27
C VAL A 206 -11.05 15.06 -0.88
N ALA A 207 -9.83 15.43 -0.48
CA ALA A 207 -9.16 16.63 -0.98
C ALA A 207 -8.90 16.58 -2.49
N ALA A 208 -8.38 15.43 -2.98
CA ALA A 208 -8.12 15.26 -4.41
C ALA A 208 -9.42 15.31 -5.24
N GLN A 209 -10.49 14.68 -4.75
CA GLN A 209 -11.78 14.71 -5.40
C GLN A 209 -12.42 16.11 -5.37
N ALA A 210 -12.23 16.87 -4.28
CA ALA A 210 -12.70 18.24 -4.20
C ALA A 210 -11.99 19.17 -5.19
N LEU A 211 -10.69 18.98 -5.44
CA LEU A 211 -9.95 19.71 -6.47
C LEU A 211 -10.48 19.37 -7.87
N GLU A 212 -10.71 18.10 -8.18
CA GLU A 212 -11.27 17.67 -9.47
C GLU A 212 -12.67 18.26 -9.72
N ARG A 213 -13.52 18.34 -8.70
CA ARG A 213 -14.84 19.00 -8.80
C ARG A 213 -14.75 20.50 -9.14
N LYS A 214 -13.64 21.14 -8.76
CA LYS A 214 -13.31 22.54 -9.10
C LYS A 214 -12.60 22.69 -10.45
N GLY A 215 -12.40 21.60 -11.19
CA GLY A 215 -11.69 21.60 -12.47
C GLY A 215 -10.16 21.64 -12.32
N ILE A 216 -9.63 21.45 -11.12
CA ILE A 216 -8.19 21.40 -10.86
C ILE A 216 -7.75 19.93 -10.89
N ILE A 217 -6.80 19.59 -11.78
CA ILE A 217 -6.32 18.23 -11.94
C ILE A 217 -5.50 17.81 -10.72
N SER A 218 -5.95 16.77 -10.03
CA SER A 218 -5.22 16.16 -8.92
C SER A 218 -4.29 15.05 -9.44
N ASP A 219 -3.04 15.05 -8.99
CA ASP A 219 -2.05 14.01 -9.33
C ASP A 219 -2.55 12.60 -9.01
N ARG A 220 -3.28 12.42 -7.92
CA ARG A 220 -3.84 11.13 -7.50
C ARG A 220 -4.94 10.63 -8.43
N CYS A 221 -5.85 11.50 -8.79
CA CYS A 221 -6.92 11.17 -9.74
C CYS A 221 -6.32 10.91 -11.13
N GLU A 222 -5.27 11.65 -11.49
CA GLU A 222 -4.56 11.45 -12.74
C GLU A 222 -3.89 10.08 -12.83
N ILE A 223 -3.17 9.68 -11.78
CA ILE A 223 -2.55 8.35 -11.67
C ILE A 223 -3.61 7.27 -11.82
N ASN A 224 -4.77 7.42 -11.17
CA ASN A 224 -5.85 6.44 -11.27
C ASN A 224 -6.46 6.37 -12.67
N ARG A 225 -6.63 7.51 -13.34
CA ARG A 225 -7.09 7.53 -14.73
C ARG A 225 -6.11 6.80 -15.65
N GLN A 226 -4.81 7.02 -15.44
CA GLN A 226 -3.78 6.32 -16.20
C GLN A 226 -3.80 4.82 -15.94
N ILE A 227 -3.83 4.39 -14.67
CA ILE A 227 -3.89 2.96 -14.30
C ILE A 227 -5.10 2.29 -14.93
N ARG A 228 -6.28 2.92 -14.89
CA ARG A 228 -7.51 2.38 -15.49
C ARG A 228 -7.39 2.23 -17.01
N ALA A 229 -6.85 3.24 -17.68
CA ALA A 229 -6.63 3.21 -19.13
C ALA A 229 -5.67 2.08 -19.54
N ASP A 230 -4.54 1.98 -18.84
CA ASP A 230 -3.52 0.97 -19.10
C ASP A 230 -4.02 -0.46 -18.84
N ASN A 231 -4.78 -0.66 -17.75
CA ASN A 231 -5.39 -1.97 -17.47
C ASN A 231 -6.42 -2.39 -18.53
N ALA A 232 -7.24 -1.44 -19.01
CA ALA A 232 -8.21 -1.71 -20.07
C ALA A 232 -7.50 -2.15 -21.37
N LEU A 233 -6.45 -1.41 -21.76
CA LEU A 233 -5.69 -1.71 -22.94
C LEU A 233 -4.94 -3.04 -22.85
N LEU A 234 -4.40 -3.37 -21.65
CA LEU A 234 -3.76 -4.66 -21.40
C LEU A 234 -4.73 -5.84 -21.60
N ARG A 235 -5.98 -5.70 -21.14
CA ARG A 235 -7.02 -6.72 -21.34
C ARG A 235 -7.32 -6.96 -22.83
N GLU A 236 -7.49 -5.88 -23.59
CA GLU A 236 -7.73 -5.96 -25.03
C GLU A 236 -6.57 -6.66 -25.76
N LEU A 237 -5.34 -6.24 -25.48
CA LEU A 237 -4.14 -6.81 -26.09
C LEU A 237 -3.97 -8.31 -25.77
N LYS A 238 -4.23 -8.73 -24.52
CA LYS A 238 -4.17 -10.17 -24.16
C LYS A 238 -5.23 -10.99 -24.86
N ALA A 239 -6.44 -10.47 -25.01
CA ALA A 239 -7.50 -11.17 -25.75
C ALA A 239 -7.14 -11.36 -27.23
N GLU A 240 -6.49 -10.36 -27.84
CA GLU A 240 -6.02 -10.46 -29.23
C GLU A 240 -4.86 -11.45 -29.40
N ILE A 241 -3.89 -11.49 -28.44
CA ILE A 241 -2.77 -12.44 -28.45
C ILE A 241 -3.31 -13.89 -28.48
N LYS A 242 -4.30 -14.19 -27.65
CA LYS A 242 -4.90 -15.52 -27.58
C LYS A 242 -5.57 -15.95 -28.90
N LYS A 243 -6.12 -14.98 -29.62
CA LYS A 243 -6.74 -15.25 -30.97
C LYS A 243 -5.70 -15.51 -32.06
N LEU A 244 -4.53 -14.82 -32.00
CA LEU A 244 -3.46 -14.96 -33.00
C LEU A 244 -2.69 -16.28 -32.87
N ALA A 245 -2.46 -16.78 -31.67
CA ALA A 245 -1.80 -18.06 -31.42
C ALA A 245 -2.57 -19.27 -32.06
N ALA A 246 -3.84 -19.08 -32.37
CA ALA A 246 -4.69 -20.12 -33.01
C ALA A 246 -4.68 -20.10 -34.55
N LEU A 247 -4.02 -19.12 -35.20
CA LEU A 247 -4.04 -18.88 -36.64
C LEU A 247 -2.67 -19.13 -37.30
N VAL A 248 -2.19 -20.38 -37.32
CA VAL A 248 -0.95 -20.74 -38.04
C VAL A 248 -1.31 -21.32 -39.41
N VAL A 249 -1.63 -20.46 -40.38
CA VAL A 249 -1.61 -20.80 -41.79
C VAL A 249 -0.43 -20.03 -42.42
N ARG A 250 0.57 -20.76 -42.95
CA ARG A 250 1.81 -20.18 -43.52
C ARG A 250 1.60 -19.64 -44.94
N THR A 251 0.74 -18.62 -45.08
CA THR A 251 0.54 -17.91 -46.34
C THR A 251 1.05 -16.48 -46.24
N VAL A 252 1.49 -15.87 -47.33
CA VAL A 252 1.96 -14.48 -47.37
C VAL A 252 0.98 -13.51 -46.72
N PRO A 253 -0.33 -13.54 -47.00
CA PRO A 253 -1.29 -12.65 -46.34
C PRO A 253 -1.39 -12.87 -44.83
N ALA A 254 -1.38 -14.13 -44.35
CA ALA A 254 -1.49 -14.43 -42.93
C ALA A 254 -0.28 -13.98 -42.14
N ILE A 255 0.92 -14.18 -42.70
CA ILE A 255 2.18 -13.72 -42.07
C ILE A 255 2.28 -12.19 -42.10
N ALA A 256 1.89 -11.56 -43.25
CA ALA A 256 1.85 -10.09 -43.33
C ALA A 256 0.92 -9.48 -42.28
N GLU A 257 -0.30 -10.04 -42.14
CA GLU A 257 -1.25 -9.61 -41.11
C GLU A 257 -0.74 -9.81 -39.71
N GLY A 258 -0.11 -10.94 -39.39
CA GLY A 258 0.49 -11.24 -38.11
C GLY A 258 1.59 -10.25 -37.77
N LEU A 259 2.53 -9.98 -38.68
CA LEU A 259 3.62 -9.04 -38.51
C LEU A 259 3.13 -7.60 -38.27
N GLU A 260 2.12 -7.13 -39.02
CA GLU A 260 1.60 -5.76 -38.81
C GLU A 260 0.71 -5.65 -37.58
N LYS A 261 0.04 -6.71 -37.14
CA LYS A 261 -0.60 -6.77 -35.81
C LYS A 261 0.40 -6.69 -34.68
N LEU A 262 1.48 -7.47 -34.72
CA LEU A 262 2.54 -7.44 -33.70
C LEU A 262 3.24 -6.07 -33.69
N ARG A 263 3.50 -5.47 -34.88
CA ARG A 263 4.02 -4.11 -34.99
C ARG A 263 3.11 -3.09 -34.28
N SER A 264 1.80 -3.18 -34.48
CA SER A 264 0.84 -2.29 -33.82
C SER A 264 0.85 -2.43 -32.32
N ARG A 265 1.06 -3.64 -31.79
CA ARG A 265 1.21 -3.88 -30.35
C ARG A 265 2.49 -3.28 -29.79
N VAL A 266 3.62 -3.48 -30.48
CA VAL A 266 4.88 -2.82 -30.10
C VAL A 266 4.69 -1.31 -30.03
N LEU A 267 3.96 -0.74 -30.99
CA LEU A 267 3.61 0.68 -31.00
C LEU A 267 2.79 1.09 -29.77
N ILE A 268 1.76 0.32 -29.43
CA ILE A 268 0.93 0.57 -28.26
C ILE A 268 1.77 0.51 -26.97
N PHE A 269 2.59 -0.54 -26.80
CA PHE A 269 3.47 -0.66 -25.63
C PHE A 269 4.48 0.48 -25.54
N CYS A 270 5.06 0.91 -26.66
CA CYS A 270 5.96 2.07 -26.68
C CYS A 270 5.25 3.34 -26.22
N TYR A 271 4.00 3.55 -26.62
CA TYR A 271 3.21 4.70 -26.16
C TYR A 271 2.89 4.59 -24.66
N GLN A 272 2.43 3.42 -24.19
CA GLN A 272 2.15 3.19 -22.76
C GLN A 272 3.38 3.41 -21.89
N LEU A 273 4.52 2.85 -22.26
CA LEU A 273 5.78 3.04 -21.53
C LEU A 273 6.21 4.51 -21.50
N SER A 274 6.06 5.24 -22.61
CA SER A 274 6.34 6.67 -22.67
C SER A 274 5.43 7.45 -21.70
N HIS A 275 4.16 7.10 -21.64
CA HIS A 275 3.18 7.73 -20.76
C HIS A 275 3.47 7.44 -19.28
N ILE A 276 3.76 6.18 -18.92
CA ILE A 276 4.16 5.79 -17.56
C ILE A 276 5.42 6.53 -17.12
N ARG A 277 6.44 6.63 -17.98
CA ARG A 277 7.68 7.36 -17.68
C ARG A 277 7.42 8.85 -17.45
N SER A 278 6.52 9.44 -18.23
CA SER A 278 6.09 10.83 -18.02
C SER A 278 5.40 10.99 -16.65
N GLY A 279 4.50 10.09 -16.28
CA GLY A 279 3.84 10.09 -14.97
C GLY A 279 4.83 9.92 -13.81
N LYS A 280 5.79 8.99 -13.93
CA LYS A 280 6.88 8.82 -12.95
C LYS A 280 7.68 10.11 -12.77
N SER A 281 8.10 10.73 -13.87
CA SER A 281 8.85 11.99 -13.83
C SER A 281 8.06 13.11 -13.15
N HIS A 282 6.77 13.18 -13.37
CA HIS A 282 5.90 14.15 -12.70
C HIS A 282 5.85 13.92 -11.19
N ILE A 283 5.59 12.70 -10.73
CA ILE A 283 5.59 12.37 -9.30
C ILE A 283 6.95 12.64 -8.65
N GLN A 284 8.05 12.28 -9.33
CA GLN A 284 9.39 12.53 -8.82
C GLN A 284 9.66 14.03 -8.64
N LYS A 285 9.21 14.86 -9.57
CA LYS A 285 9.28 16.32 -9.44
C LYS A 285 8.44 16.81 -8.26
N SER A 286 7.22 16.32 -8.08
CA SER A 286 6.39 16.67 -6.93
C SER A 286 7.08 16.28 -5.62
N LEU A 287 7.60 15.06 -5.51
CA LEU A 287 8.33 14.60 -4.33
C LEU A 287 9.57 15.44 -4.03
N SER A 288 10.28 15.93 -5.07
CA SER A 288 11.45 16.79 -4.91
C SER A 288 11.10 18.16 -4.31
N VAL A 289 9.86 18.60 -4.43
CA VAL A 289 9.35 19.82 -3.79
C VAL A 289 8.81 19.52 -2.38
N TRP A 290 8.02 18.46 -2.24
CA TRP A 290 7.32 18.16 -1.00
C TRP A 290 8.23 17.72 0.14
N LYS A 291 9.27 16.93 -0.13
CA LYS A 291 10.19 16.43 0.90
C LYS A 291 10.97 17.55 1.60
N PRO A 292 11.61 18.49 0.90
CA PRO A 292 12.28 19.63 1.54
C PRO A 292 11.32 20.50 2.35
N GLU A 293 10.09 20.69 1.87
CA GLU A 293 9.11 21.53 2.58
C GLU A 293 8.57 20.83 3.85
N LEU A 294 8.50 19.50 3.88
CA LEU A 294 8.25 18.77 5.13
C LEU A 294 9.41 18.96 6.13
N GLU A 295 10.65 18.90 5.68
CA GLU A 295 11.82 19.16 6.53
C GLU A 295 11.79 20.60 7.07
N ARG A 296 11.50 21.56 6.21
CA ARG A 296 11.30 22.96 6.61
C ARG A 296 10.19 23.11 7.65
N TYR A 297 9.02 22.50 7.42
CA TYR A 297 7.90 22.51 8.36
C TYR A 297 8.30 21.93 9.72
N THR A 298 8.98 20.78 9.72
CA THR A 298 9.42 20.13 10.95
C THR A 298 10.45 20.98 11.71
N GLY A 299 11.33 21.64 10.98
CA GLY A 299 12.28 22.61 11.52
C GLY A 299 11.60 23.82 12.19
N LEU A 300 10.60 24.40 11.51
CA LEU A 300 9.80 25.50 12.06
C LEU A 300 9.08 25.09 13.36
N VAL A 301 8.44 23.92 13.35
CA VAL A 301 7.75 23.39 14.55
C VAL A 301 8.71 23.19 15.70
N GLN A 302 9.90 22.68 15.45
CA GLN A 302 10.92 22.49 16.45
C GLN A 302 11.42 23.83 17.03
N GLN A 303 11.73 24.80 16.17
CA GLN A 303 12.15 26.15 16.58
C GLN A 303 11.07 26.86 17.41
N ILE A 304 9.82 26.78 16.99
CA ILE A 304 8.68 27.34 17.76
C ILE A 304 8.60 26.69 19.14
N LYS A 305 8.78 25.38 19.24
CA LYS A 305 8.76 24.66 20.51
C LYS A 305 9.89 25.07 21.44
N GLU A 306 11.10 25.19 20.91
CA GLU A 306 12.30 25.60 21.67
C GLU A 306 12.19 27.04 22.18
N LYS A 307 11.89 27.99 21.26
CA LYS A 307 11.70 29.40 21.62
C LYS A 307 10.52 29.61 22.58
N SER A 308 9.43 28.86 22.42
CA SER A 308 8.29 28.90 23.32
C SER A 308 8.66 28.38 24.74
N LYS A 309 9.51 27.34 24.81
CA LYS A 309 10.03 26.82 26.09
C LYS A 309 10.96 27.84 26.76
N GLU A 310 11.87 28.46 25.99
CA GLU A 310 12.75 29.51 26.46
C GLU A 310 11.94 30.70 26.97
N SER A 311 11.00 31.21 26.22
CA SER A 311 10.14 32.33 26.61
C SER A 311 9.37 32.04 27.90
N LYS A 312 8.78 30.85 28.05
CA LYS A 312 8.10 30.44 29.28
C LYS A 312 9.04 30.40 30.50
N ALA A 313 10.27 29.91 30.30
CA ALA A 313 11.28 29.86 31.38
C ALA A 313 11.70 31.27 31.83
N LEU A 314 11.94 32.17 30.88
CA LEU A 314 12.30 33.57 31.20
C LEU A 314 11.14 34.35 31.85
N VAL A 315 9.91 34.07 31.46
CA VAL A 315 8.70 34.64 32.09
C VAL A 315 8.58 34.15 33.53
N ALA A 316 8.85 32.87 33.80
CA ALA A 316 8.87 32.31 35.15
C ALA A 316 9.98 32.92 35.98
N GLU A 317 11.23 33.00 35.46
CA GLU A 317 12.36 33.67 36.12
C GLU A 317 12.01 35.12 36.48
N LYS A 318 11.43 35.86 35.53
CA LYS A 318 11.03 37.25 35.75
C LYS A 318 9.99 37.40 36.86
N LYS A 319 9.07 36.42 36.99
CA LYS A 319 8.02 36.44 38.02
C LYS A 319 8.57 36.16 39.44
N GLU A 320 9.60 35.33 39.55
CA GLU A 320 10.24 34.96 40.81
C GLU A 320 11.31 35.95 41.24
N LEU A 321 11.80 36.79 40.32
CA LEU A 321 12.90 37.71 40.57
C LEU A 321 12.42 38.88 41.47
N PRO A 322 13.14 39.18 42.57
CA PRO A 322 12.81 40.32 43.44
C PRO A 322 12.86 41.68 42.72
N ILE A 323 11.93 42.58 43.06
CA ILE A 323 11.70 43.87 42.36
C ILE A 323 12.95 44.76 42.31
N TYR A 324 13.85 44.66 43.29
CA TYR A 324 15.06 45.46 43.35
C TYR A 324 16.15 45.08 42.34
N HIS A 325 16.02 43.97 41.61
CA HIS A 325 16.90 43.58 40.51
C HIS A 325 16.52 44.28 39.18
N VAL A 326 16.38 45.58 39.16
CA VAL A 326 15.85 46.39 38.04
C VAL A 326 16.58 46.14 36.71
N LYS A 327 17.93 46.03 36.73
CA LYS A 327 18.72 45.75 35.52
C LYS A 327 18.37 44.39 34.91
N ARG A 328 18.22 43.33 35.72
CA ARG A 328 17.86 41.99 35.26
C ARG A 328 16.42 41.95 34.78
N HIS A 329 15.46 42.61 35.45
CA HIS A 329 14.09 42.76 35.00
C HIS A 329 13.98 43.40 33.60
N LYS A 330 14.76 44.48 33.37
CA LYS A 330 14.77 45.14 32.04
C LYS A 330 15.37 44.22 30.97
N ALA A 331 16.47 43.52 31.25
CA ALA A 331 17.09 42.60 30.32
C ALA A 331 16.14 41.43 29.95
N LEU A 332 15.46 40.83 30.96
CA LEU A 332 14.49 39.77 30.75
C LEU A 332 13.28 40.29 29.92
N THR A 333 12.82 41.53 30.17
CA THR A 333 11.72 42.10 29.39
C THR A 333 12.08 42.27 27.94
N VAL A 334 13.27 42.77 27.63
CA VAL A 334 13.74 42.90 26.22
C VAL A 334 13.87 41.52 25.56
N ARG A 335 14.50 40.57 26.24
CA ARG A 335 14.68 39.23 25.69
C ARG A 335 13.35 38.50 25.46
N ILE A 336 12.38 38.66 26.36
CA ILE A 336 11.05 38.08 26.22
C ILE A 336 10.33 38.73 25.01
N ALA A 337 10.45 40.05 24.80
CA ALA A 337 9.85 40.74 23.67
C ALA A 337 10.47 40.25 22.33
N GLU A 338 11.79 40.14 22.24
CA GLU A 338 12.47 39.55 21.08
C GLU A 338 11.96 38.14 20.76
N LEU A 339 11.83 37.27 21.78
CA LEU A 339 11.35 35.91 21.59
C LEU A 339 9.87 35.87 21.17
N ILE A 340 9.06 36.82 21.57
CA ILE A 340 7.67 36.91 21.13
C ILE A 340 7.61 37.29 19.63
N GLU A 341 8.38 38.28 19.22
CA GLU A 341 8.51 38.69 17.82
C GLU A 341 8.97 37.53 16.93
N ASP A 342 10.08 36.87 17.33
CA ASP A 342 10.59 35.68 16.66
C ASP A 342 9.52 34.55 16.53
N LEU A 343 8.73 34.34 17.60
CA LEU A 343 7.66 33.32 17.59
C LEU A 343 6.51 33.70 16.66
N GLU A 344 6.18 34.98 16.52
CA GLU A 344 5.17 35.46 15.58
C GLU A 344 5.62 35.29 14.13
N GLU A 345 6.89 35.61 13.84
CA GLU A 345 7.47 35.37 12.51
C GLU A 345 7.47 33.89 12.14
N LEU A 346 7.95 33.01 13.02
CA LEU A 346 7.97 31.56 12.76
C LEU A 346 6.58 30.95 12.60
N ARG A 347 5.60 31.45 13.36
CA ARG A 347 4.21 31.02 13.22
C ARG A 347 3.59 31.49 11.89
N SER A 348 3.91 32.71 11.48
CA SER A 348 3.46 33.26 10.18
C SER A 348 4.07 32.46 9.03
N GLU A 349 5.37 32.16 9.10
CA GLU A 349 6.05 31.32 8.11
C GLU A 349 5.45 29.91 8.04
N LYS A 350 5.16 29.30 9.20
CA LYS A 350 4.48 28.00 9.27
C LYS A 350 3.09 28.07 8.61
N ALA A 351 2.32 29.12 8.89
CA ALA A 351 0.97 29.29 8.31
C ALA A 351 1.01 29.46 6.79
N LEU A 352 1.94 30.26 6.26
CA LEU A 352 2.15 30.42 4.83
C LEU A 352 2.53 29.10 4.16
N LEU A 353 3.34 28.28 4.82
CA LEU A 353 3.72 26.97 4.31
C LEU A 353 2.52 26.02 4.25
N LEU A 354 1.68 25.98 5.29
CA LEU A 354 0.44 25.21 5.28
C LEU A 354 -0.53 25.69 4.19
N GLN A 355 -0.68 26.99 4.01
CA GLN A 355 -1.51 27.59 2.96
C GLN A 355 -1.01 27.21 1.55
N LYS A 356 0.31 27.21 1.33
CA LYS A 356 0.93 26.80 0.05
C LYS A 356 0.51 25.40 -0.38
N PHE A 357 0.32 24.49 0.56
CA PHE A 357 -0.07 23.10 0.31
C PHE A 357 -1.58 22.83 0.58
N GLU A 358 -2.35 23.88 0.77
CA GLU A 358 -3.79 23.84 1.03
C GLU A 358 -4.18 23.00 2.26
N TYR A 359 -3.29 22.97 3.27
CA TYR A 359 -3.59 22.35 4.55
C TYR A 359 -4.32 23.30 5.51
N ALA A 360 -5.12 22.72 6.40
CA ALA A 360 -5.73 23.47 7.50
C ALA A 360 -4.64 24.01 8.47
N GLU A 361 -4.93 25.12 9.16
CA GLU A 361 -3.96 25.78 10.06
C GLU A 361 -3.48 24.87 11.21
N ASP A 362 -4.30 23.92 11.62
CA ASP A 362 -4.00 22.92 12.66
C ASP A 362 -3.32 21.65 12.13
N ALA A 363 -3.16 21.54 10.81
CA ALA A 363 -2.51 20.39 10.21
C ALA A 363 -1.07 20.21 10.72
N GLY A 364 -0.75 18.97 11.07
CA GLY A 364 0.58 18.59 11.54
C GLY A 364 1.48 18.04 10.45
N ALA A 365 2.75 17.78 10.79
CA ALA A 365 3.71 17.12 9.89
C ALA A 365 3.21 15.76 9.35
N GLU A 366 2.26 15.16 10.04
CA GLU A 366 1.67 13.87 9.65
C GLU A 366 0.87 13.96 8.35
N ALA A 367 0.18 15.07 8.10
CA ALA A 367 -0.51 15.31 6.84
C ALA A 367 0.45 15.29 5.66
N PHE A 368 1.58 16.00 5.76
CA PHE A 368 2.64 15.98 4.75
C PHE A 368 3.21 14.57 4.53
N ARG A 369 3.51 13.85 5.62
CA ARG A 369 4.05 12.48 5.54
C ARG A 369 3.07 11.54 4.85
N LYS A 370 1.79 11.65 5.15
CA LYS A 370 0.75 10.85 4.53
C LYS A 370 0.68 11.10 3.03
N ASP A 371 0.74 12.36 2.61
CA ASP A 371 0.68 12.71 1.20
C ASP A 371 1.94 12.29 0.43
N ILE A 372 3.12 12.47 1.03
CA ILE A 372 4.38 11.96 0.49
C ILE A 372 4.34 10.43 0.38
N ALA A 373 3.88 9.72 1.39
CA ALA A 373 3.78 8.25 1.36
C ALA A 373 2.83 7.75 0.27
N ILE A 374 1.73 8.46 0.00
CA ILE A 374 0.82 8.13 -1.10
C ILE A 374 1.51 8.35 -2.45
N MET A 375 2.22 9.46 -2.64
CA MET A 375 2.99 9.71 -3.87
C MET A 375 4.08 8.65 -4.07
N GLU A 376 4.81 8.28 -3.02
CA GLU A 376 5.83 7.21 -3.08
C GLU A 376 5.22 5.85 -3.40
N SER A 377 4.06 5.54 -2.84
CA SER A 377 3.31 4.33 -3.18
C SER A 377 2.87 4.34 -4.65
N GLY A 378 2.39 5.49 -5.14
CA GLY A 378 2.06 5.70 -6.56
C GLY A 378 3.27 5.48 -7.47
N LEU A 379 4.42 6.05 -7.10
CA LEU A 379 5.65 5.88 -7.85
C LEU A 379 6.08 4.41 -7.94
N LYS A 380 6.06 3.67 -6.82
CA LYS A 380 6.37 2.24 -6.81
C LYS A 380 5.41 1.42 -7.70
N ARG A 381 4.13 1.78 -7.74
CA ARG A 381 3.15 1.12 -8.62
C ARG A 381 3.45 1.38 -10.09
N LEU A 382 3.78 2.61 -10.46
CA LEU A 382 4.17 2.92 -11.84
C LEU A 382 5.49 2.24 -12.22
N GLU A 383 6.43 2.06 -11.29
CA GLU A 383 7.66 1.30 -11.51
C GLU A 383 7.38 -0.18 -11.79
N ALA A 384 6.52 -0.79 -11.00
CA ALA A 384 6.09 -2.17 -11.21
C ALA A 384 5.36 -2.33 -12.56
N GLN A 385 4.54 -1.34 -12.93
CA GLN A 385 3.82 -1.32 -14.19
C GLN A 385 4.78 -1.17 -15.38
N GLU A 386 5.78 -0.29 -15.27
CA GLU A 386 6.81 -0.14 -16.30
C GLU A 386 7.55 -1.44 -16.55
N GLN A 387 8.00 -2.11 -15.48
CA GLN A 387 8.71 -3.39 -15.60
C GLN A 387 7.84 -4.45 -16.29
N LYS A 388 6.56 -4.51 -15.92
CA LYS A 388 5.63 -5.46 -16.50
C LYS A 388 5.38 -5.21 -17.99
N TYR A 389 5.13 -3.96 -18.39
CA TYR A 389 4.92 -3.63 -19.79
C TYR A 389 6.19 -3.77 -20.61
N ALA A 390 7.35 -3.54 -20.01
CA ALA A 390 8.63 -3.84 -20.66
C ALA A 390 8.76 -5.36 -20.94
N ALA A 391 8.42 -6.20 -19.97
CA ALA A 391 8.45 -7.65 -20.15
C ALA A 391 7.42 -8.15 -21.21
N GLU A 392 6.24 -7.55 -21.27
CA GLU A 392 5.25 -7.88 -22.31
C GLU A 392 5.70 -7.39 -23.69
N LEU A 393 6.34 -6.21 -23.76
CA LEU A 393 6.95 -5.70 -25.00
C LEU A 393 8.03 -6.66 -25.50
N ASP A 394 8.89 -7.18 -24.62
CA ASP A 394 9.93 -8.14 -24.99
C ASP A 394 9.34 -9.44 -25.54
N LYS A 395 8.24 -9.93 -24.97
CA LYS A 395 7.52 -11.10 -25.51
C LYS A 395 6.99 -10.84 -26.91
N VAL A 396 6.34 -9.68 -27.14
CA VAL A 396 5.81 -9.33 -28.45
C VAL A 396 6.91 -9.16 -29.49
N LEU A 397 8.08 -8.62 -29.09
CA LEU A 397 9.25 -8.52 -29.96
C LEU A 397 9.81 -9.91 -30.30
N ALA A 398 9.83 -10.83 -29.35
CA ALA A 398 10.21 -12.23 -29.60
C ALA A 398 9.25 -12.91 -30.59
N GLU A 399 7.94 -12.78 -30.39
CA GLU A 399 6.92 -13.32 -31.29
C GLU A 399 7.06 -12.73 -32.72
N TYR A 400 7.33 -11.42 -32.81
CA TYR A 400 7.58 -10.76 -34.09
C TYR A 400 8.82 -11.34 -34.80
N ALA A 401 9.91 -11.53 -34.07
CA ALA A 401 11.13 -12.12 -34.61
C ALA A 401 10.93 -13.58 -35.07
N GLU A 402 10.16 -14.35 -34.31
CA GLU A 402 9.80 -15.73 -34.69
C GLU A 402 8.95 -15.78 -35.96
N LEU A 403 7.93 -14.91 -36.05
CA LEU A 403 7.08 -14.83 -37.23
C LEU A 403 7.86 -14.32 -38.44
N LYS A 404 8.77 -13.36 -38.27
CA LYS A 404 9.68 -12.89 -39.33
C LYS A 404 10.63 -14.01 -39.80
N ALA A 405 11.12 -14.84 -38.88
CA ALA A 405 11.94 -16.00 -39.24
C ALA A 405 11.18 -17.07 -40.05
N GLN A 406 9.87 -17.25 -39.79
CA GLN A 406 9.01 -18.15 -40.56
C GLN A 406 8.75 -17.62 -41.99
N ALA A 407 8.94 -16.35 -42.20
CA ALA A 407 8.74 -15.69 -43.50
C ALA A 407 9.97 -15.76 -44.42
N VAL A 408 11.09 -16.37 -43.96
CA VAL A 408 12.36 -16.41 -44.75
C VAL A 408 12.19 -17.14 -46.10
N ASP A 409 11.29 -18.12 -46.16
CA ASP A 409 11.02 -18.92 -47.36
C ASP A 409 9.98 -18.29 -48.31
N LEU A 410 9.42 -17.13 -47.94
CA LEU A 410 8.42 -16.42 -48.74
C LEU A 410 9.10 -15.39 -49.63
N ASP A 411 8.43 -15.02 -50.76
CA ASP A 411 8.90 -13.94 -51.60
C ASP A 411 8.98 -12.60 -50.83
N PRO A 412 10.16 -11.97 -50.71
CA PRO A 412 10.32 -10.76 -49.92
C PRO A 412 9.55 -9.55 -50.46
N VAL A 413 9.35 -9.47 -51.78
CA VAL A 413 8.62 -8.38 -52.43
C VAL A 413 7.15 -8.52 -52.19
N GLU A 414 6.58 -9.73 -52.43
CA GLU A 414 5.16 -10.03 -52.17
C GLU A 414 4.82 -9.78 -50.70
N LEU A 415 5.66 -10.24 -49.77
CA LEU A 415 5.47 -10.00 -48.33
C LEU A 415 5.54 -8.51 -47.98
N HIS A 416 6.48 -7.77 -48.59
CA HIS A 416 6.57 -6.34 -48.38
C HIS A 416 5.32 -5.61 -48.82
N ASP A 417 4.83 -5.89 -50.01
CA ASP A 417 3.65 -5.25 -50.60
C ASP A 417 2.38 -5.59 -49.79
N ALA A 418 2.22 -6.84 -49.37
CA ALA A 418 1.12 -7.27 -48.52
C ALA A 418 1.13 -6.54 -47.17
N ARG A 419 2.32 -6.35 -46.56
CA ARG A 419 2.48 -5.58 -45.30
C ARG A 419 2.15 -4.11 -45.50
N GLN A 420 2.61 -3.48 -46.58
CA GLN A 420 2.33 -2.07 -46.85
C GLN A 420 0.84 -1.80 -47.06
N ALA A 421 0.12 -2.74 -47.66
CA ALA A 421 -1.32 -2.64 -47.82
C ALA A 421 -2.10 -2.69 -46.48
N ILE A 422 -1.65 -3.52 -45.54
CA ILE A 422 -2.33 -3.73 -44.25
C ILE A 422 -1.94 -2.70 -43.20
N ARG A 423 -0.70 -2.22 -43.22
CA ARG A 423 -0.11 -1.33 -42.19
C ARG A 423 -0.93 -0.10 -41.83
N PRO A 424 -1.49 0.69 -42.81
CA PRO A 424 -2.26 1.88 -42.47
C PRO A 424 -3.48 1.59 -41.59
N GLU A 425 -4.20 0.52 -41.90
CA GLU A 425 -5.36 0.08 -41.12
C GLU A 425 -4.99 -0.33 -39.71
N LYS A 426 -3.92 -1.14 -39.55
CA LYS A 426 -3.47 -1.59 -38.22
C LYS A 426 -2.91 -0.45 -37.38
N GLU A 427 -2.22 0.52 -37.97
CA GLU A 427 -1.77 1.73 -37.28
C GLU A 427 -2.95 2.61 -36.88
N LEU A 428 -3.97 2.76 -37.73
CA LEU A 428 -5.18 3.51 -37.39
C LEU A 428 -5.90 2.88 -36.20
N ASN A 429 -6.11 1.57 -36.24
CA ASN A 429 -6.73 0.83 -35.16
C ASN A 429 -5.97 0.99 -33.82
N ALA A 430 -4.62 0.97 -33.85
CA ALA A 430 -3.79 1.23 -32.67
C ALA A 430 -3.97 2.65 -32.13
N VAL A 431 -4.06 3.64 -33.02
CA VAL A 431 -4.32 5.04 -32.63
C VAL A 431 -5.69 5.18 -32.00
N GLU A 432 -6.72 4.59 -32.61
CA GLU A 432 -8.09 4.62 -32.08
C GLU A 432 -8.20 3.95 -30.70
N GLN A 433 -7.53 2.81 -30.52
CA GLN A 433 -7.45 2.15 -29.20
C GLN A 433 -6.81 3.06 -28.15
N LEU A 434 -5.67 3.70 -28.50
CA LEU A 434 -5.01 4.64 -27.60
C LEU A 434 -5.86 5.89 -27.32
N GLN A 435 -6.51 6.46 -28.36
CA GLN A 435 -7.43 7.59 -28.17
C GLN A 435 -8.62 7.24 -27.27
N ARG A 436 -9.18 6.06 -27.43
CA ARG A 436 -10.27 5.56 -26.60
C ARG A 436 -9.82 5.34 -25.14
N ALA A 437 -8.61 4.77 -24.95
CA ALA A 437 -8.07 4.51 -23.62
C ALA A 437 -7.68 5.78 -22.87
N TYR A 438 -7.08 6.76 -23.55
CA TYR A 438 -6.51 7.95 -22.94
C TYR A 438 -7.38 9.21 -23.08
N GLY A 439 -8.40 9.19 -23.95
CA GLY A 439 -9.32 10.32 -24.14
C GLY A 439 -8.58 11.63 -24.43
N ASP A 440 -8.92 12.70 -23.69
CA ASP A 440 -8.32 14.02 -23.82
C ASP A 440 -6.81 14.08 -23.51
N LYS A 441 -6.27 13.00 -22.92
CA LYS A 441 -4.86 12.88 -22.56
C LYS A 441 -4.01 12.22 -23.64
N TYR A 442 -4.63 11.76 -24.70
CA TYR A 442 -3.92 11.27 -25.87
C TYR A 442 -3.06 12.39 -26.45
N ARG A 443 -1.78 12.11 -26.61
CA ARG A 443 -0.79 13.08 -27.11
C ARG A 443 -0.28 12.65 -28.49
N PRO A 444 -0.69 13.32 -29.58
CA PRO A 444 -0.24 12.99 -30.94
C PRO A 444 1.28 13.00 -31.12
N LEU A 445 1.99 13.93 -30.46
CA LEU A 445 3.46 13.98 -30.51
C LEU A 445 4.10 12.76 -29.84
N ALA A 446 3.58 12.30 -28.71
CA ALA A 446 4.05 11.08 -28.05
C ALA A 446 3.82 9.84 -28.93
N MET A 447 2.76 9.87 -29.74
CA MET A 447 2.49 8.80 -30.71
C MET A 447 3.54 8.78 -31.84
N LEU A 448 3.96 9.92 -32.34
CA LEU A 448 5.03 10.01 -33.35
C LEU A 448 6.36 9.47 -32.82
N ASP A 449 6.72 9.83 -31.58
CA ASP A 449 7.91 9.30 -30.94
C ASP A 449 7.83 7.80 -30.68
N SER A 450 6.64 7.31 -30.33
CA SER A 450 6.39 5.87 -30.14
C SER A 450 6.49 5.09 -31.45
N LYS A 451 6.05 5.66 -32.57
CA LYS A 451 6.24 5.07 -33.92
C LYS A 451 7.73 4.92 -34.27
N ARG A 452 8.52 5.95 -33.97
CA ARG A 452 9.98 5.89 -34.21
C ARG A 452 10.66 4.83 -33.35
N LYS A 453 10.32 4.78 -32.04
CA LYS A 453 10.84 3.78 -31.10
C LYS A 453 10.45 2.36 -31.51
N ALA A 454 9.19 2.14 -31.83
CA ALA A 454 8.70 0.83 -32.26
C ALA A 454 9.44 0.34 -33.52
N SER A 455 9.66 1.23 -34.49
CA SER A 455 10.40 0.87 -35.71
C SER A 455 11.87 0.53 -35.42
N GLY A 456 12.55 1.26 -34.52
CA GLY A 456 13.90 0.95 -34.07
C GLY A 456 13.99 -0.40 -33.37
N LEU A 457 13.14 -0.64 -32.37
CA LEU A 457 13.10 -1.89 -31.64
C LEU A 457 12.85 -3.11 -32.51
N LEU A 458 11.91 -3.01 -33.45
CA LEU A 458 11.61 -4.10 -34.39
C LEU A 458 12.78 -4.40 -35.32
N HIS A 459 13.58 -3.41 -35.68
CA HIS A 459 14.79 -3.60 -36.48
C HIS A 459 15.89 -4.27 -35.67
N GLU A 460 16.25 -3.68 -34.53
CA GLU A 460 17.31 -4.15 -33.63
C GLU A 460 17.07 -5.59 -33.15
N TYR A 461 15.85 -5.87 -32.67
CA TYR A 461 15.49 -7.18 -32.12
C TYR A 461 15.51 -8.30 -33.17
N ALA A 462 15.09 -7.98 -34.40
CA ALA A 462 15.15 -8.93 -35.50
C ALA A 462 16.59 -9.26 -35.91
N ASP A 463 17.49 -8.28 -35.85
CA ASP A 463 18.90 -8.47 -36.18
C ASP A 463 19.66 -9.22 -35.06
N GLU A 464 19.41 -8.91 -33.78
CA GLU A 464 19.99 -9.63 -32.66
C GLU A 464 19.57 -11.11 -32.61
N GLN A 465 18.28 -11.40 -32.84
CA GLN A 465 17.78 -12.79 -32.89
C GLN A 465 18.37 -13.56 -34.08
N ALA A 466 18.55 -12.92 -35.23
CA ALA A 466 19.22 -13.53 -36.37
C ALA A 466 20.69 -13.89 -36.03
N VAL A 467 21.40 -12.97 -35.39
CA VAL A 467 22.81 -13.19 -34.92
C VAL A 467 22.88 -14.28 -33.85
N GLN A 468 21.95 -14.32 -32.88
CA GLN A 468 21.93 -15.37 -31.88
C GLN A 468 21.59 -16.75 -32.46
N LYS A 469 20.66 -16.86 -33.43
CA LYS A 469 20.37 -18.11 -34.14
C LYS A 469 21.60 -18.61 -34.90
N LEU A 470 22.32 -17.72 -35.59
CA LEU A 470 23.57 -18.06 -36.26
C LEU A 470 24.63 -18.57 -35.27
N LYS A 471 24.81 -17.91 -34.15
CA LYS A 471 25.74 -18.36 -33.08
C LYS A 471 25.38 -19.73 -32.52
N ARG A 472 24.07 -19.98 -32.25
CA ARG A 472 23.59 -21.29 -31.76
C ARG A 472 23.74 -22.38 -32.80
N ALA A 473 23.45 -22.09 -34.08
CA ALA A 473 23.67 -23.06 -35.17
C ALA A 473 25.15 -23.38 -35.36
N GLN A 474 26.05 -22.42 -35.26
CA GLN A 474 27.50 -22.64 -35.25
C GLN A 474 27.97 -23.48 -34.05
N GLN A 475 27.45 -23.19 -32.85
CA GLN A 475 27.77 -23.98 -31.65
C GLN A 475 27.28 -25.42 -31.75
N GLN A 476 26.06 -25.65 -32.28
CA GLN A 476 25.53 -26.99 -32.51
C GLN A 476 26.34 -27.75 -33.57
N LYS A 477 26.79 -27.05 -34.61
CA LYS A 477 27.67 -27.65 -35.63
C LYS A 477 29.03 -28.09 -35.07
N ILE A 478 29.64 -27.23 -34.22
CA ILE A 478 30.87 -27.53 -33.50
C ILE A 478 30.68 -28.71 -32.55
N GLN A 479 29.58 -28.77 -31.83
CA GLN A 479 29.26 -29.86 -30.91
C GLN A 479 29.02 -31.19 -31.68
N SER A 480 28.35 -31.15 -32.85
CA SER A 480 28.13 -32.34 -33.67
C SER A 480 29.39 -32.87 -34.32
N GLU A 481 30.34 -32.00 -34.63
CA GLU A 481 31.68 -32.38 -35.16
C GLU A 481 32.63 -32.97 -34.10
N HIS A 482 32.37 -32.70 -32.80
CA HIS A 482 33.17 -33.19 -31.68
C HIS A 482 32.56 -34.37 -30.94
N THR A 483 31.46 -34.95 -31.42
CA THR A 483 30.87 -36.16 -30.84
C THR A 483 31.56 -37.37 -31.42
N PRO A 484 32.36 -38.14 -30.67
CA PRO A 484 33.00 -39.34 -31.19
C PRO A 484 31.95 -40.38 -31.58
N PRO A 485 32.18 -41.16 -32.64
CA PRO A 485 31.21 -42.17 -33.08
C PRO A 485 30.95 -43.19 -31.98
N PRO A 486 29.76 -43.75 -31.86
CA PRO A 486 29.42 -44.72 -30.82
C PRO A 486 30.30 -45.95 -30.92
N ILE A 487 30.96 -46.28 -29.83
CA ILE A 487 31.79 -47.51 -29.70
C ILE A 487 30.85 -48.72 -29.89
N LYS A 488 31.01 -49.45 -30.98
CA LYS A 488 30.33 -50.72 -31.17
C LYS A 488 30.88 -51.72 -30.15
N GLU A 489 30.13 -52.01 -29.11
CA GLU A 489 30.40 -53.15 -28.24
C GLU A 489 30.35 -54.45 -29.07
N LYS A 490 31.49 -55.10 -29.18
CA LYS A 490 31.57 -56.47 -29.66
C LYS A 490 30.98 -57.41 -28.60
N THR A 491 29.75 -57.84 -28.81
CA THR A 491 29.19 -58.98 -28.08
C THR A 491 30.03 -60.25 -28.42
N ASN A 492 30.91 -60.61 -27.51
CA ASN A 492 31.45 -61.97 -27.47
C ASN A 492 30.36 -62.91 -26.92
N ARG A 493 29.83 -63.75 -27.76
CA ARG A 493 29.16 -64.99 -27.35
C ARG A 493 30.26 -66.02 -27.07
N LEU A 494 30.29 -66.53 -25.85
CA LEU A 494 30.63 -67.89 -25.47
C LEU A 494 29.67 -68.36 -24.41
#